data_25ed4edcfd1a1f43eb5eff5d40dce9c8
#
_entry.id   25ed4edcfd1a1f43eb5eff5d40dce9c8
#
_cell.length_a   1.000
_cell.length_b   1.000
_cell.length_c   1.000
_cell.angle_alpha   90.00
_cell.angle_beta   90.00
_cell.angle_gamma   90.00
#
_symmetry.space_group_name_H-M   'P 1'
#
loop_
_entity.id
_entity.type
_entity.pdbx_description
1 polymer ?
#
loop_
_entity_poly.entity_id
_entity_poly.type
_entity_poly.pdbx_seq_one_letter_code
_entity_poly.pdbx_strand_id
1 'polypeptide(L)'
;MKKRVFSALLALVLTLSAVVLPASAAGSFSDVSDKKTAQNVEVLRLLGVVEGNGIGQFNPYAQLTRAEFCKMLVTLMGSSDVLRYKTVTIFRDVRASHWAARYVNYAVRGEKLLAGLPDGTFQPDRAISYGEAVTILMRLLRTDADAASGGIWPEGYIDLAKASGVSAGVELAGGAAISRAQAAQLFVNVLGAKATSSSTDKDGETSTTTRVYNPANCVSRERVTLIALNGNTARVSGGKKNSYDLVRPSSATVLNGLKGDLLLDADGKVLTFVPVVS
;
A
#
# COMPACT_ATOMS: atom_id res chain seq x y z
N MET A 1 -71.48 -36.64 -31.75
CA MET A 1 -71.19 -36.12 -30.40
C MET A 1 -69.67 -36.00 -30.26
N LYS A 2 -69.14 -34.79 -30.41
CA LYS A 2 -67.69 -34.53 -30.39
C LYS A 2 -67.33 -33.96 -29.02
N LYS A 3 -66.58 -34.71 -28.21
CA LYS A 3 -66.05 -34.28 -26.90
C LYS A 3 -64.84 -33.38 -27.15
N ARG A 4 -64.91 -32.11 -26.74
CA ARG A 4 -63.78 -31.14 -26.73
C ARG A 4 -62.98 -31.38 -25.45
N VAL A 5 -61.73 -31.80 -25.59
CA VAL A 5 -60.78 -31.87 -24.49
C VAL A 5 -60.12 -30.50 -24.38
N PHE A 6 -60.36 -29.77 -23.28
CA PHE A 6 -59.65 -28.54 -22.97
C PHE A 6 -58.30 -28.94 -22.32
N SER A 7 -57.23 -28.68 -23.02
CA SER A 7 -55.87 -28.80 -22.50
C SER A 7 -55.52 -27.49 -21.77
N ALA A 8 -55.51 -27.53 -20.44
CA ALA A 8 -55.02 -26.39 -19.63
C ALA A 8 -53.50 -26.42 -19.62
N LEU A 9 -52.87 -25.50 -20.34
CA LEU A 9 -51.42 -25.27 -20.27
C LEU A 9 -51.15 -24.44 -18.99
N LEU A 10 -50.64 -25.11 -17.96
CA LEU A 10 -50.17 -24.45 -16.73
C LEU A 10 -48.80 -23.82 -17.02
N ALA A 11 -48.77 -22.54 -17.33
CA ALA A 11 -47.52 -21.79 -17.46
C ALA A 11 -46.91 -21.58 -16.07
N LEU A 12 -45.89 -22.39 -15.74
CA LEU A 12 -45.05 -22.21 -14.55
C LEU A 12 -44.11 -21.02 -14.79
N VAL A 13 -44.52 -19.85 -14.31
CA VAL A 13 -43.63 -18.69 -14.28
C VAL A 13 -42.61 -18.92 -13.16
N LEU A 14 -41.44 -19.44 -13.53
CA LEU A 14 -40.26 -19.41 -12.66
C LEU A 14 -39.82 -17.94 -12.48
N THR A 15 -40.27 -17.28 -11.43
CA THR A 15 -39.65 -16.06 -10.93
C THR A 15 -38.29 -16.42 -10.42
N LEU A 16 -37.28 -16.24 -11.28
CA LEU A 16 -35.88 -16.26 -10.87
C LEU A 16 -35.67 -15.06 -9.95
N SER A 17 -35.90 -15.28 -8.64
CA SER A 17 -35.46 -14.33 -7.62
C SER A 17 -33.94 -14.27 -7.72
N ALA A 18 -33.42 -13.25 -8.41
CA ALA A 18 -32.02 -12.90 -8.29
C ALA A 18 -31.78 -12.69 -6.78
N VAL A 19 -31.15 -13.65 -6.13
CA VAL A 19 -30.55 -13.46 -4.82
C VAL A 19 -29.50 -12.37 -5.05
N VAL A 20 -29.88 -11.13 -4.78
CA VAL A 20 -28.93 -10.04 -4.61
C VAL A 20 -28.18 -10.42 -3.34
N LEU A 21 -27.09 -11.18 -3.52
CA LEU A 21 -26.10 -11.31 -2.47
C LEU A 21 -25.75 -9.87 -2.09
N PRO A 22 -25.86 -9.49 -0.80
CA PRO A 22 -25.38 -8.19 -0.38
C PRO A 22 -23.96 -8.13 -0.89
N ALA A 23 -23.66 -7.10 -1.71
CA ALA A 23 -22.30 -6.82 -2.11
C ALA A 23 -21.53 -6.72 -0.80
N SER A 24 -20.83 -7.80 -0.44
CA SER A 24 -19.92 -7.84 0.71
C SER A 24 -19.08 -6.60 0.53
N ALA A 25 -19.07 -5.69 1.51
CA ALA A 25 -18.44 -4.39 1.40
C ALA A 25 -17.06 -4.59 0.78
N ALA A 26 -16.95 -4.33 -0.52
CA ALA A 26 -15.73 -4.59 -1.27
C ALA A 26 -14.64 -3.72 -0.64
N GLY A 27 -13.77 -4.32 0.15
CA GLY A 27 -12.70 -3.61 0.83
C GLY A 27 -12.46 -3.97 2.29
N SER A 28 -13.39 -4.53 3.02
CA SER A 28 -13.11 -4.98 4.40
C SER A 28 -12.74 -6.45 4.41
N PHE A 29 -11.59 -6.77 4.97
CA PHE A 29 -11.16 -8.14 5.21
C PHE A 29 -11.82 -8.65 6.50
N SER A 30 -12.35 -9.88 6.46
CA SER A 30 -13.14 -10.46 7.55
C SER A 30 -12.35 -10.72 8.84
N ASP A 31 -11.02 -10.80 8.73
CA ASP A 31 -10.09 -11.09 9.83
C ASP A 31 -9.39 -9.85 10.40
N VAL A 32 -9.79 -8.65 9.98
CA VAL A 32 -9.25 -7.37 10.47
C VAL A 32 -10.28 -6.68 11.35
N SER A 33 -10.19 -6.90 12.67
CA SER A 33 -11.09 -6.32 13.66
C SER A 33 -10.60 -4.97 14.22
N ASP A 34 -9.28 -4.71 14.23
CA ASP A 34 -8.74 -3.45 14.69
C ASP A 34 -8.99 -2.32 13.68
N LYS A 35 -9.63 -1.23 14.16
CA LYS A 35 -10.03 -0.10 13.32
C LYS A 35 -8.84 0.56 12.62
N LYS A 36 -7.72 0.74 13.30
CA LYS A 36 -6.53 1.39 12.72
C LYS A 36 -5.92 0.53 11.62
N THR A 37 -5.80 -0.77 11.88
CA THR A 37 -5.35 -1.75 10.87
C THR A 37 -6.29 -1.76 9.67
N ALA A 38 -7.61 -1.76 9.87
CA ALA A 38 -8.59 -1.73 8.80
C ALA A 38 -8.46 -0.45 7.93
N GLN A 39 -8.23 0.70 8.55
CA GLN A 39 -7.97 1.96 7.85
C GLN A 39 -6.70 1.87 7.00
N ASN A 40 -5.59 1.40 7.58
CA ASN A 40 -4.33 1.28 6.87
C ASN A 40 -4.41 0.31 5.68
N VAL A 41 -5.06 -0.82 5.90
CA VAL A 41 -5.27 -1.84 4.87
C VAL A 41 -6.12 -1.29 3.73
N GLU A 42 -7.17 -0.52 4.03
CA GLU A 42 -8.02 0.09 2.99
C GLU A 42 -7.27 1.14 2.17
N VAL A 43 -6.47 1.99 2.82
CA VAL A 43 -5.58 2.95 2.12
C VAL A 43 -4.69 2.24 1.10
N LEU A 44 -4.06 1.14 1.51
CA LEU A 44 -3.14 0.37 0.65
C LEU A 44 -3.88 -0.48 -0.39
N ARG A 45 -5.10 -0.94 -0.09
CA ARG A 45 -5.94 -1.66 -1.05
C ARG A 45 -6.36 -0.76 -2.21
N LEU A 46 -6.74 0.46 -1.92
CA LEU A 46 -7.04 1.46 -2.95
C LEU A 46 -5.85 1.72 -3.87
N LEU A 47 -4.62 1.70 -3.34
CA LEU A 47 -3.38 1.79 -4.13
C LEU A 47 -3.02 0.47 -4.86
N GLY A 48 -3.70 -0.63 -4.56
CA GLY A 48 -3.36 -1.96 -5.07
C GLY A 48 -2.11 -2.58 -4.45
N VAL A 49 -1.61 -2.01 -3.34
CA VAL A 49 -0.44 -2.52 -2.60
C VAL A 49 -0.79 -3.77 -1.82
N VAL A 50 -2.03 -3.84 -1.33
CA VAL A 50 -2.57 -4.97 -0.57
C VAL A 50 -3.72 -5.60 -1.34
N GLU A 51 -3.67 -6.91 -1.42
CA GLU A 51 -4.73 -7.78 -1.95
C GLU A 51 -5.04 -8.85 -0.90
N GLY A 52 -6.29 -9.32 -0.84
CA GLY A 52 -6.67 -10.45 0.01
C GLY A 52 -6.18 -11.79 -0.56
N ASN A 53 -6.27 -12.82 0.25
CA ASN A 53 -5.86 -14.19 -0.11
C ASN A 53 -6.89 -14.97 -0.96
N GLY A 54 -7.82 -14.28 -1.62
CA GLY A 54 -8.88 -14.92 -2.44
C GLY A 54 -10.11 -15.39 -1.64
N ILE A 55 -10.01 -15.52 -0.32
CA ILE A 55 -11.13 -15.82 0.59
C ILE A 55 -11.50 -14.63 1.50
N GLY A 56 -11.04 -13.44 1.15
CA GLY A 56 -11.38 -12.21 1.86
C GLY A 56 -10.65 -12.00 3.18
N GLN A 57 -9.46 -12.56 3.35
CA GLN A 57 -8.62 -12.39 4.53
C GLN A 57 -7.33 -11.63 4.21
N PHE A 58 -6.87 -10.84 5.17
CA PHE A 58 -5.62 -10.09 5.13
C PHE A 58 -4.48 -10.79 5.88
N ASN A 59 -4.79 -11.58 6.90
CA ASN A 59 -3.85 -12.22 7.82
C ASN A 59 -2.97 -11.21 8.57
N PRO A 60 -3.54 -10.29 9.38
CA PRO A 60 -2.85 -9.15 9.96
C PRO A 60 -1.65 -9.51 10.84
N TYR A 61 -1.71 -10.66 11.51
CA TYR A 61 -0.69 -11.12 12.45
C TYR A 61 0.37 -12.04 11.84
N ALA A 62 0.19 -12.46 10.58
CA ALA A 62 1.22 -13.23 9.90
C ALA A 62 2.48 -12.40 9.69
N GLN A 63 3.64 -13.02 9.88
CA GLN A 63 4.92 -12.38 9.55
C GLN A 63 5.02 -12.13 8.06
N LEU A 64 5.57 -10.97 7.69
CA LEU A 64 5.77 -10.61 6.29
C LEU A 64 7.15 -11.06 5.83
N THR A 65 7.20 -11.73 4.68
CA THR A 65 8.48 -12.12 4.08
C THR A 65 9.18 -10.95 3.38
N ARG A 66 10.49 -11.06 3.18
CA ARG A 66 11.28 -10.07 2.44
C ARG A 66 10.77 -9.88 1.01
N ALA A 67 10.37 -10.96 0.36
CA ALA A 67 9.82 -10.91 -1.00
C ALA A 67 8.45 -10.22 -1.05
N GLU A 68 7.58 -10.48 -0.09
CA GLU A 68 6.28 -9.81 0.03
C GLU A 68 6.45 -8.31 0.30
N PHE A 69 7.37 -7.94 1.19
CA PHE A 69 7.70 -6.53 1.44
C PHE A 69 8.20 -5.83 0.16
N CYS A 70 9.07 -6.47 -0.63
CA CYS A 70 9.50 -5.94 -1.92
C CYS A 70 8.32 -5.74 -2.89
N LYS A 71 7.38 -6.70 -2.96
CA LYS A 71 6.17 -6.54 -3.79
C LYS A 71 5.37 -5.32 -3.34
N MET A 72 5.12 -5.17 -2.04
CA MET A 72 4.38 -4.02 -1.48
C MET A 72 5.10 -2.70 -1.82
N LEU A 73 6.41 -2.63 -1.59
CA LEU A 73 7.24 -1.45 -1.87
C LEU A 73 7.14 -1.03 -3.33
N VAL A 74 7.42 -1.95 -4.25
CA VAL A 74 7.44 -1.66 -5.69
C VAL A 74 6.05 -1.33 -6.22
N THR A 75 5.01 -1.96 -5.67
CA THR A 75 3.62 -1.61 -6.02
C THR A 75 3.25 -0.21 -5.51
N LEU A 76 3.67 0.16 -4.30
CA LEU A 76 3.49 1.52 -3.77
C LEU A 76 4.19 2.56 -4.67
N MET A 77 5.37 2.25 -5.19
CA MET A 77 6.10 3.13 -6.10
C MET A 77 5.35 3.34 -7.42
N GLY A 78 4.52 2.39 -7.85
CA GLY A 78 3.70 2.51 -9.05
C GLY A 78 4.49 2.48 -10.37
N SER A 79 5.72 1.95 -10.37
CA SER A 79 6.58 1.93 -11.54
C SER A 79 6.16 0.88 -12.57
N SER A 80 6.05 1.28 -13.83
CA SER A 80 5.86 0.37 -14.97
C SER A 80 7.13 -0.40 -15.34
N ASP A 81 8.29 0.12 -14.96
CA ASP A 81 9.59 -0.44 -15.33
C ASP A 81 9.89 -1.79 -14.66
N VAL A 82 9.15 -2.14 -13.63
CA VAL A 82 9.29 -3.42 -12.91
C VAL A 82 9.25 -4.64 -13.86
N LEU A 83 8.52 -4.54 -14.97
CA LEU A 83 8.41 -5.64 -15.94
C LEU A 83 9.73 -5.93 -16.68
N ARG A 84 10.61 -4.94 -16.84
CA ARG A 84 11.93 -5.08 -17.48
C ARG A 84 12.89 -5.95 -16.65
N TYR A 85 12.59 -6.11 -15.35
CA TYR A 85 13.42 -6.87 -14.42
C TYR A 85 12.97 -8.32 -14.21
N LYS A 86 12.00 -8.80 -14.97
CA LYS A 86 11.42 -10.14 -14.80
C LYS A 86 12.43 -11.27 -15.06
N THR A 87 13.28 -11.12 -16.05
CA THR A 87 14.22 -12.17 -16.51
C THR A 87 15.62 -12.02 -15.94
N VAL A 88 15.88 -10.97 -15.18
CA VAL A 88 17.18 -10.75 -14.53
C VAL A 88 17.31 -11.70 -13.34
N THR A 89 18.51 -12.28 -13.17
CA THR A 89 18.84 -13.10 -12.00
C THR A 89 20.03 -12.46 -11.29
N ILE A 90 19.78 -11.88 -10.10
CA ILE A 90 20.83 -11.24 -9.29
C ILE A 90 21.27 -12.18 -8.17
N PHE A 91 20.31 -12.88 -7.57
CA PHE A 91 20.53 -13.77 -6.43
C PHE A 91 20.30 -15.23 -6.82
N ARG A 92 21.16 -16.13 -6.32
CA ARG A 92 21.07 -17.57 -6.61
C ARG A 92 19.76 -18.21 -6.11
N ASP A 93 19.16 -17.64 -5.07
CA ASP A 93 17.92 -18.10 -4.44
C ASP A 93 16.66 -17.37 -4.96
N VAL A 94 16.81 -16.40 -5.88
CA VAL A 94 15.70 -15.75 -6.58
C VAL A 94 15.84 -15.97 -8.08
N ARG A 95 15.41 -17.14 -8.53
CA ARG A 95 15.44 -17.50 -9.97
C ARG A 95 14.47 -16.63 -10.77
N ALA A 96 14.70 -16.50 -12.08
CA ALA A 96 13.80 -15.75 -12.97
C ALA A 96 12.34 -16.27 -12.95
N SER A 97 12.12 -17.55 -12.62
CA SER A 97 10.80 -18.15 -12.44
C SER A 97 10.14 -17.82 -11.09
N HIS A 98 10.89 -17.27 -10.14
CA HIS A 98 10.34 -16.90 -8.84
C HIS A 98 9.34 -15.75 -8.99
N TRP A 99 8.17 -15.84 -8.37
CA TRP A 99 7.10 -14.85 -8.50
C TRP A 99 7.56 -13.42 -8.13
N ALA A 100 8.47 -13.29 -7.16
CA ALA A 100 8.97 -12.02 -6.69
C ALA A 100 10.18 -11.50 -7.48
N ALA A 101 10.74 -12.25 -8.44
CA ALA A 101 11.99 -11.90 -9.12
C ALA A 101 11.99 -10.46 -9.65
N ARG A 102 10.94 -10.06 -10.35
CA ARG A 102 10.83 -8.70 -10.91
C ARG A 102 10.84 -7.61 -9.84
N TYR A 103 10.18 -7.84 -8.71
CA TYR A 103 10.11 -6.86 -7.62
C TYR A 103 11.44 -6.73 -6.89
N VAL A 104 12.06 -7.87 -6.55
CA VAL A 104 13.37 -7.92 -5.90
C VAL A 104 14.43 -7.27 -6.78
N ASN A 105 14.50 -7.67 -8.05
CA ASN A 105 15.50 -7.16 -8.99
C ASN A 105 15.33 -5.66 -9.26
N TYR A 106 14.10 -5.18 -9.39
CA TYR A 106 13.80 -3.76 -9.56
C TYR A 106 14.21 -2.95 -8.32
N ALA A 107 13.83 -3.40 -7.13
CA ALA A 107 14.15 -2.71 -5.89
C ALA A 107 15.66 -2.68 -5.59
N VAL A 108 16.42 -3.72 -6.03
CA VAL A 108 17.86 -3.81 -5.82
C VAL A 108 18.64 -3.08 -6.91
N ARG A 109 18.40 -3.36 -8.20
CA ARG A 109 19.15 -2.80 -9.32
C ARG A 109 18.58 -1.49 -9.86
N GLY A 110 17.26 -1.40 -9.94
CA GLY A 110 16.59 -0.21 -10.47
C GLY A 110 16.71 0.97 -9.50
N GLU A 111 16.27 0.75 -8.28
CA GLU A 111 16.12 1.83 -7.30
C GLU A 111 17.18 1.83 -6.20
N LYS A 112 17.96 0.76 -6.07
CA LYS A 112 19.01 0.59 -5.04
C LYS A 112 18.50 0.78 -3.61
N LEU A 113 17.23 0.41 -3.35
CA LEU A 113 16.60 0.60 -2.06
C LEU A 113 17.00 -0.46 -1.04
N LEU A 114 17.39 -1.65 -1.51
CA LEU A 114 17.83 -2.75 -0.66
C LEU A 114 18.95 -3.55 -1.33
N ALA A 115 19.60 -4.38 -0.54
CA ALA A 115 20.68 -5.25 -0.99
C ALA A 115 20.37 -6.71 -0.61
N GLY A 116 21.10 -7.63 -1.21
CA GLY A 116 21.21 -9.00 -0.74
C GLY A 116 22.07 -9.10 0.52
N LEU A 117 22.23 -10.32 0.98
CA LEU A 117 23.08 -10.67 2.11
C LEU A 117 24.53 -10.88 1.66
N PRO A 118 25.49 -10.84 2.61
CA PRO A 118 26.91 -11.03 2.29
C PRO A 118 27.24 -12.37 1.62
N ASP A 119 26.41 -13.40 1.82
CA ASP A 119 26.54 -14.72 1.20
C ASP A 119 26.02 -14.79 -0.25
N GLY A 120 25.60 -13.67 -0.81
CA GLY A 120 25.07 -13.58 -2.19
C GLY A 120 23.64 -14.08 -2.34
N THR A 121 22.90 -14.26 -1.24
CA THR A 121 21.46 -14.60 -1.24
C THR A 121 20.60 -13.39 -0.97
N PHE A 122 19.31 -13.51 -1.29
CA PHE A 122 18.28 -12.54 -0.92
C PHE A 122 17.43 -13.01 0.25
N GLN A 123 17.27 -14.31 0.41
CA GLN A 123 16.37 -14.97 1.37
C GLN A 123 14.91 -14.51 1.23
N PRO A 124 14.26 -14.77 0.07
CA PRO A 124 12.93 -14.21 -0.24
C PRO A 124 11.85 -14.59 0.77
N ASP A 125 11.90 -15.83 1.30
CA ASP A 125 10.89 -16.38 2.20
C ASP A 125 11.19 -16.12 3.68
N ARG A 126 12.36 -15.54 4.01
CA ARG A 126 12.66 -15.14 5.38
C ARG A 126 11.78 -13.95 5.80
N ALA A 127 11.29 -13.97 7.03
CA ALA A 127 10.60 -12.82 7.61
C ALA A 127 11.51 -11.57 7.57
N ILE A 128 10.96 -10.44 7.14
CA ILE A 128 11.67 -9.16 7.17
C ILE A 128 11.75 -8.63 8.59
N SER A 129 12.90 -8.12 8.99
CA SER A 129 13.05 -7.47 10.29
C SER A 129 12.58 -6.01 10.26
N TYR A 130 12.26 -5.47 11.43
CA TYR A 130 11.89 -4.07 11.58
C TYR A 130 13.00 -3.13 11.10
N GLY A 131 14.25 -3.39 11.47
CA GLY A 131 15.39 -2.60 11.02
C GLY A 131 15.57 -2.62 9.49
N GLU A 132 15.38 -3.78 8.85
CA GLU A 132 15.39 -3.87 7.38
C GLU A 132 14.24 -3.07 6.76
N ALA A 133 13.03 -3.21 7.28
CA ALA A 133 11.85 -2.54 6.76
C ALA A 133 11.99 -1.01 6.82
N VAL A 134 12.36 -0.46 7.99
CA VAL A 134 12.53 1.00 8.13
C VAL A 134 13.70 1.51 7.31
N THR A 135 14.82 0.77 7.22
CA THR A 135 15.94 1.14 6.35
C THR A 135 15.48 1.33 4.90
N ILE A 136 14.71 0.39 4.38
CA ILE A 136 14.20 0.43 3.01
C ILE A 136 13.27 1.63 2.80
N LEU A 137 12.36 1.88 3.76
CA LEU A 137 11.41 2.99 3.68
C LEU A 137 12.09 4.36 3.80
N MET A 138 13.13 4.49 4.63
CA MET A 138 13.90 5.72 4.72
C MET A 138 14.70 5.98 3.43
N ARG A 139 15.27 4.95 2.80
CA ARG A 139 15.89 5.06 1.47
C ARG A 139 14.87 5.45 0.38
N LEU A 140 13.64 4.93 0.44
CA LEU A 140 12.56 5.35 -0.44
C LEU A 140 12.28 6.86 -0.32
N LEU A 141 12.32 7.38 0.90
CA LEU A 141 12.18 8.82 1.18
C LEU A 141 13.42 9.63 0.81
N ARG A 142 14.55 8.99 0.45
CA ARG A 142 15.84 9.59 0.13
C ARG A 142 16.41 10.43 1.29
N THR A 143 16.30 9.89 2.50
CA THR A 143 16.80 10.50 3.75
C THR A 143 17.97 9.72 4.35
N ASP A 144 18.54 8.81 3.61
CA ASP A 144 19.57 7.88 4.07
C ASP A 144 20.95 8.48 4.30
N ALA A 145 21.23 9.64 3.70
CA ALA A 145 22.50 10.34 3.92
C ALA A 145 22.70 10.70 5.41
N ASP A 146 21.62 11.11 6.07
CA ASP A 146 21.65 11.49 7.48
C ASP A 146 21.76 10.27 8.40
N ALA A 147 21.13 9.15 8.04
CA ALA A 147 21.19 7.91 8.79
C ALA A 147 22.56 7.23 8.74
N ALA A 148 23.27 7.35 7.62
CA ALA A 148 24.60 6.79 7.46
C ALA A 148 25.64 7.46 8.37
N SER A 149 25.39 8.70 8.80
CA SER A 149 26.28 9.45 9.69
C SER A 149 26.05 9.14 11.19
N GLY A 150 24.95 8.47 11.56
CA GLY A 150 24.44 8.43 12.93
C GLY A 150 24.65 7.14 13.73
N GLY A 151 25.40 6.14 13.25
CA GLY A 151 25.66 4.99 14.11
C GLY A 151 25.67 3.60 13.44
N ILE A 152 25.65 2.57 14.30
CA ILE A 152 25.65 1.16 13.89
C ILE A 152 24.25 0.84 13.30
N TRP A 153 24.23 0.22 12.10
CA TRP A 153 23.00 -0.28 11.51
C TRP A 153 22.32 -1.33 12.41
N PRO A 154 20.97 -1.28 12.61
CA PRO A 154 19.98 -0.42 11.94
C PRO A 154 19.57 0.85 12.73
N GLU A 155 20.19 1.15 13.88
CA GLU A 155 19.74 2.14 14.86
C GLU A 155 19.57 3.54 14.24
N GLY A 156 20.51 4.00 13.44
CA GLY A 156 20.40 5.31 12.77
C GLY A 156 19.15 5.43 11.88
N TYR A 157 18.77 4.36 11.17
CA TYR A 157 17.55 4.35 10.39
C TYR A 157 16.28 4.27 11.24
N ILE A 158 16.34 3.57 12.37
CA ILE A 158 15.22 3.51 13.34
C ILE A 158 14.96 4.90 13.92
N ASP A 159 16.01 5.61 14.32
CA ASP A 159 15.89 6.96 14.89
C ASP A 159 15.35 7.95 13.84
N LEU A 160 15.84 7.85 12.60
CA LEU A 160 15.34 8.67 11.49
C LEU A 160 13.87 8.36 11.17
N ALA A 161 13.46 7.11 11.22
CA ALA A 161 12.06 6.71 11.03
C ALA A 161 11.14 7.23 12.14
N LYS A 162 11.63 7.29 13.38
CA LYS A 162 10.92 7.92 14.51
C LYS A 162 10.77 9.42 14.27
N ALA A 163 11.87 10.10 13.98
CA ALA A 163 11.90 11.56 13.78
C ALA A 163 10.98 11.99 12.60
N SER A 164 10.92 11.20 11.53
CA SER A 164 10.06 11.46 10.36
C SER A 164 8.61 11.02 10.52
N GLY A 165 8.26 10.32 11.62
CA GLY A 165 6.94 9.74 11.86
C GLY A 165 6.65 8.46 11.08
N VAL A 166 7.62 7.92 10.32
CA VAL A 166 7.45 6.67 9.55
C VAL A 166 7.19 5.48 10.47
N SER A 167 7.82 5.43 11.65
CA SER A 167 7.62 4.36 12.63
C SER A 167 6.48 4.60 13.62
N ALA A 168 5.70 5.67 13.48
CA ALA A 168 4.61 5.97 14.41
C ALA A 168 3.64 4.77 14.57
N GLY A 169 3.47 4.32 15.82
CA GLY A 169 2.63 3.17 16.16
C GLY A 169 3.25 1.80 15.84
N VAL A 170 4.53 1.75 15.42
CA VAL A 170 5.30 0.51 15.22
C VAL A 170 6.68 0.71 15.80
N GLU A 171 6.85 0.34 17.06
CA GLU A 171 8.14 0.44 17.75
C GLU A 171 8.59 -0.96 18.18
N LEU A 172 9.65 -1.47 17.54
CA LEU A 172 10.17 -2.80 17.75
C LEU A 172 11.71 -2.76 17.86
N ALA A 173 12.30 -3.81 18.44
CA ALA A 173 13.73 -4.02 18.30
C ALA A 173 14.12 -4.24 16.83
N GLY A 174 15.28 -3.73 16.41
CA GLY A 174 15.71 -3.78 15.00
C GLY A 174 15.70 -5.16 14.36
N GLY A 175 16.01 -6.22 15.13
CA GLY A 175 15.97 -7.62 14.68
C GLY A 175 14.60 -8.31 14.70
N ALA A 176 13.57 -7.68 15.29
CA ALA A 176 12.25 -8.29 15.39
C ALA A 176 11.56 -8.38 14.02
N ALA A 177 10.96 -9.54 13.70
CA ALA A 177 10.15 -9.70 12.52
C ALA A 177 8.87 -8.86 12.61
N ILE A 178 8.48 -8.22 11.50
CA ILE A 178 7.23 -7.46 11.44
C ILE A 178 6.08 -8.28 10.90
N SER A 179 4.87 -7.99 11.41
CA SER A 179 3.63 -8.55 10.89
C SER A 179 3.13 -7.77 9.66
N ARG A 180 2.18 -8.34 8.95
CA ARG A 180 1.50 -7.69 7.81
C ARG A 180 0.78 -6.40 8.24
N ALA A 181 0.16 -6.38 9.43
CA ALA A 181 -0.48 -5.18 9.96
C ALA A 181 0.54 -4.07 10.27
N GLN A 182 1.68 -4.42 10.88
CA GLN A 182 2.76 -3.47 11.16
C GLN A 182 3.37 -2.93 9.87
N ALA A 183 3.59 -3.78 8.86
CA ALA A 183 4.02 -3.32 7.55
C ALA A 183 3.01 -2.36 6.92
N ALA A 184 1.71 -2.65 6.98
CA ALA A 184 0.67 -1.76 6.47
C ALA A 184 0.70 -0.40 7.16
N GLN A 185 0.90 -0.36 8.49
CA GLN A 185 1.07 0.90 9.24
C GLN A 185 2.28 1.68 8.74
N LEU A 186 3.46 1.04 8.62
CA LEU A 186 4.68 1.68 8.13
C LEU A 186 4.51 2.28 6.73
N PHE A 187 3.89 1.53 5.79
CA PHE A 187 3.63 2.00 4.43
C PHE A 187 2.67 3.19 4.38
N VAL A 188 1.62 3.19 5.19
CA VAL A 188 0.69 4.34 5.28
C VAL A 188 1.38 5.54 5.90
N ASN A 189 2.22 5.34 6.91
CA ASN A 189 2.99 6.43 7.52
C ASN A 189 3.91 7.11 6.50
N VAL A 190 4.56 6.33 5.60
CA VAL A 190 5.37 6.89 4.49
C VAL A 190 4.57 7.84 3.62
N LEU A 191 3.30 7.55 3.33
CA LEU A 191 2.44 8.43 2.52
C LEU A 191 2.15 9.77 3.19
N GLY A 192 2.23 9.85 4.53
CA GLY A 192 2.04 11.06 5.31
C GLY A 192 3.34 11.72 5.77
N ALA A 193 4.48 11.02 5.69
CA ALA A 193 5.75 11.48 6.19
C ALA A 193 6.30 12.65 5.36
N LYS A 194 6.92 13.60 6.05
CA LYS A 194 7.66 14.68 5.44
C LYS A 194 9.14 14.32 5.38
N ALA A 195 9.65 14.10 4.19
CA ALA A 195 11.07 13.90 3.96
C ALA A 195 11.75 15.26 3.80
N THR A 196 12.73 15.53 4.61
CA THR A 196 13.56 16.75 4.52
C THR A 196 14.93 16.34 4.02
N SER A 197 15.38 16.94 2.92
CA SER A 197 16.73 16.77 2.40
C SER A 197 17.44 18.13 2.40
N SER A 198 18.67 18.16 2.93
CA SER A 198 19.53 19.32 2.87
C SER A 198 20.61 19.10 1.83
N SER A 199 20.88 20.11 1.01
CA SER A 199 22.01 20.12 0.08
C SER A 199 22.81 21.39 0.29
N THR A 200 24.13 21.25 0.44
CA THR A 200 25.05 22.38 0.52
C THR A 200 25.68 22.56 -0.84
N ASP A 201 25.60 23.76 -1.39
CA ASP A 201 26.21 24.09 -2.66
C ASP A 201 27.72 24.36 -2.53
N LYS A 202 28.37 24.74 -3.64
CA LYS A 202 29.82 25.01 -3.70
C LYS A 202 30.22 26.24 -2.89
N ASP A 203 29.28 27.12 -2.63
CA ASP A 203 29.48 28.38 -1.92
C ASP A 203 29.19 28.23 -0.41
N GLY A 204 28.85 27.02 0.03
CA GLY A 204 28.57 26.68 1.43
C GLY A 204 27.15 27.01 1.88
N GLU A 205 26.25 27.42 0.96
CA GLU A 205 24.86 27.65 1.27
C GLU A 205 24.10 26.35 1.36
N THR A 206 23.44 26.15 2.49
CA THR A 206 22.61 24.96 2.73
C THR A 206 21.16 25.25 2.40
N SER A 207 20.64 24.58 1.37
CA SER A 207 19.22 24.58 1.03
C SER A 207 18.53 23.36 1.60
N THR A 208 17.36 23.56 2.24
CA THR A 208 16.56 22.49 2.81
C THR A 208 15.25 22.37 2.06
N THR A 209 14.98 21.19 1.50
CA THR A 209 13.73 20.89 0.79
C THR A 209 12.92 19.88 1.57
N THR A 210 11.68 20.22 1.90
CA THR A 210 10.74 19.30 2.52
C THR A 210 9.68 18.87 1.51
N ARG A 211 9.49 17.57 1.36
CA ARG A 211 8.47 16.99 0.47
C ARG A 211 7.79 15.82 1.12
N VAL A 212 6.53 15.57 0.71
CA VAL A 212 5.78 14.37 1.08
C VAL A 212 5.94 13.35 -0.03
N TYR A 213 6.10 12.07 0.35
CA TYR A 213 6.21 11.00 -0.63
C TYR A 213 4.89 10.84 -1.42
N ASN A 214 5.00 10.85 -2.73
CA ASN A 214 3.90 10.55 -3.64
C ASN A 214 4.22 9.27 -4.44
N PRO A 215 3.27 8.32 -4.55
CA PRO A 215 3.36 7.25 -5.53
C PRO A 215 3.56 7.82 -6.94
N ALA A 216 4.20 7.08 -7.85
CA ALA A 216 4.55 7.59 -9.19
C ALA A 216 3.36 8.12 -9.98
N ASN A 217 2.16 7.54 -9.81
CA ASN A 217 0.95 7.95 -10.51
C ASN A 217 0.21 9.11 -9.81
N CYS A 218 0.68 9.58 -8.65
CA CYS A 218 0.06 10.68 -7.92
C CYS A 218 0.61 12.02 -8.43
N VAL A 219 -0.23 12.82 -9.06
CA VAL A 219 0.14 14.14 -9.57
C VAL A 219 -0.28 15.28 -8.66
N SER A 220 -1.28 15.06 -7.81
CA SER A 220 -1.74 16.10 -6.87
C SER A 220 -2.34 15.50 -5.59
N ARG A 221 -2.38 16.35 -4.56
CA ARG A 221 -3.07 16.06 -3.29
C ARG A 221 -4.11 17.12 -3.01
N GLU A 222 -5.21 16.69 -2.40
CA GLU A 222 -6.27 17.60 -2.00
C GLU A 222 -6.75 17.27 -0.59
N ARG A 223 -6.70 18.25 0.32
CA ARG A 223 -7.14 18.11 1.71
C ARG A 223 -8.66 18.17 1.79
N VAL A 224 -9.28 17.10 2.30
CA VAL A 224 -10.73 16.96 2.40
C VAL A 224 -11.14 16.24 3.69
N THR A 225 -12.46 16.22 3.96
CA THR A 225 -13.10 15.24 4.84
C THR A 225 -13.80 14.19 3.96
N LEU A 226 -13.44 12.92 4.11
CA LEU A 226 -14.08 11.84 3.37
C LEU A 226 -15.46 11.55 3.97
N ILE A 227 -16.52 11.73 3.18
CA ILE A 227 -17.90 11.46 3.60
C ILE A 227 -18.20 9.97 3.41
N ALA A 228 -17.93 9.42 2.24
CA ALA A 228 -18.19 8.02 1.92
C ALA A 228 -17.40 7.56 0.71
N LEU A 229 -17.04 6.27 0.71
CA LEU A 229 -16.69 5.51 -0.49
C LEU A 229 -17.94 4.74 -0.93
N ASN A 230 -18.30 4.84 -2.21
CA ASN A 230 -19.52 4.23 -2.74
C ASN A 230 -19.25 3.65 -4.13
N GLY A 231 -18.82 2.39 -4.17
CA GLY A 231 -18.44 1.72 -5.41
C GLY A 231 -17.30 2.45 -6.11
N ASN A 232 -17.58 3.11 -7.22
CA ASN A 232 -16.58 3.80 -8.03
C ASN A 232 -16.38 5.27 -7.64
N THR A 233 -17.01 5.76 -6.59
CA THR A 233 -16.95 7.18 -6.23
C THR A 233 -16.53 7.41 -4.78
N ALA A 234 -15.79 8.50 -4.55
CA ALA A 234 -15.49 9.07 -3.24
C ALA A 234 -16.28 10.39 -3.07
N ARG A 235 -17.16 10.46 -2.08
CA ARG A 235 -17.85 11.70 -1.68
C ARG A 235 -17.05 12.37 -0.58
N VAL A 236 -16.86 13.67 -0.71
CA VAL A 236 -16.03 14.46 0.21
C VAL A 236 -16.68 15.81 0.54
N SER A 237 -16.16 16.47 1.56
CA SER A 237 -16.42 17.89 1.83
C SER A 237 -15.08 18.63 2.00
N GLY A 238 -15.10 19.94 1.70
CA GLY A 238 -13.91 20.80 1.81
C GLY A 238 -12.93 20.70 0.66
N GLY A 239 -13.28 19.97 -0.40
CA GLY A 239 -12.47 19.86 -1.61
C GLY A 239 -12.93 20.77 -2.74
N LYS A 240 -12.21 20.74 -3.87
CA LYS A 240 -12.59 21.45 -5.11
C LYS A 240 -13.87 20.91 -5.72
N LYS A 241 -14.16 19.64 -5.49
CA LYS A 241 -15.38 18.93 -5.90
C LYS A 241 -15.96 18.22 -4.68
N ASN A 242 -17.23 17.88 -4.73
CA ASN A 242 -17.91 17.09 -3.69
C ASN A 242 -17.86 15.58 -3.95
N SER A 243 -17.43 15.18 -5.14
CA SER A 243 -17.31 13.78 -5.56
C SER A 243 -16.19 13.59 -6.57
N TYR A 244 -15.50 12.48 -6.47
CA TYR A 244 -14.41 12.06 -7.34
C TYR A 244 -14.58 10.60 -7.73
N ASP A 245 -14.16 10.23 -8.94
CA ASP A 245 -14.08 8.84 -9.33
C ASP A 245 -12.90 8.15 -8.64
N LEU A 246 -13.07 6.88 -8.29
CA LEU A 246 -12.01 6.03 -7.76
C LEU A 246 -11.33 5.26 -8.90
N VAL A 247 -10.01 5.12 -8.84
CA VAL A 247 -9.26 4.20 -9.71
C VAL A 247 -9.60 2.75 -9.38
N ARG A 248 -9.78 2.44 -8.09
CA ARG A 248 -10.19 1.11 -7.60
C ARG A 248 -11.47 1.23 -6.78
N PRO A 249 -12.50 0.43 -7.09
CA PRO A 249 -13.78 0.49 -6.36
C PRO A 249 -13.62 0.21 -4.87
N SER A 250 -14.42 0.90 -4.05
CA SER A 250 -14.55 0.65 -2.62
C SER A 250 -15.91 1.07 -2.09
N SER A 251 -16.41 0.31 -1.13
CA SER A 251 -17.56 0.66 -0.29
C SER A 251 -17.22 0.54 1.19
N ALA A 252 -15.93 0.58 1.53
CA ALA A 252 -15.45 0.51 2.91
C ALA A 252 -15.84 1.76 3.69
N THR A 253 -16.34 1.59 4.90
CA THR A 253 -16.79 2.68 5.76
C THR A 253 -15.74 3.11 6.79
N VAL A 254 -14.64 2.37 6.94
CA VAL A 254 -13.61 2.60 7.98
C VAL A 254 -12.90 3.94 7.87
N LEU A 255 -12.92 4.56 6.68
CA LEU A 255 -12.33 5.87 6.39
C LEU A 255 -13.33 7.02 6.46
N ASN A 256 -14.61 6.75 6.57
CA ASN A 256 -15.67 7.78 6.57
C ASN A 256 -15.54 8.72 7.78
N GLY A 257 -15.76 10.00 7.55
CA GLY A 257 -15.67 11.07 8.55
C GLY A 257 -14.24 11.53 8.86
N LEU A 258 -13.21 10.90 8.30
CA LEU A 258 -11.82 11.28 8.53
C LEU A 258 -11.42 12.48 7.67
N LYS A 259 -10.58 13.36 8.25
CA LYS A 259 -9.82 14.36 7.49
C LYS A 259 -8.56 13.74 6.93
N GLY A 260 -8.21 14.09 5.70
CA GLY A 260 -7.02 13.52 5.06
C GLY A 260 -6.77 14.12 3.69
N ASP A 261 -5.83 13.51 2.97
CA ASP A 261 -5.48 13.90 1.63
C ASP A 261 -5.99 12.86 0.62
N LEU A 262 -6.79 13.29 -0.36
CA LEU A 262 -6.97 12.55 -1.59
C LEU A 262 -5.67 12.61 -2.38
N LEU A 263 -5.17 11.46 -2.82
CA LEU A 263 -4.10 11.37 -3.80
C LEU A 263 -4.75 11.16 -5.16
N LEU A 264 -4.50 12.06 -6.09
CA LEU A 264 -5.15 12.09 -7.39
C LEU A 264 -4.15 11.78 -8.51
N ASP A 265 -4.59 11.02 -9.51
CA ASP A 265 -3.85 10.77 -10.73
C ASP A 265 -4.00 11.93 -11.75
N ALA A 266 -3.43 11.75 -12.93
CA ALA A 266 -3.46 12.75 -14.00
C ALA A 266 -4.87 13.03 -14.55
N ASP A 267 -5.79 12.07 -14.43
CA ASP A 267 -7.19 12.21 -14.84
C ASP A 267 -8.06 12.82 -13.72
N GLY A 268 -7.46 13.12 -12.55
CA GLY A 268 -8.15 13.61 -11.37
C GLY A 268 -8.98 12.55 -10.64
N LYS A 269 -8.67 11.26 -10.87
CA LYS A 269 -9.27 10.14 -10.13
C LYS A 269 -8.50 9.87 -8.85
N VAL A 270 -9.20 9.38 -7.85
CA VAL A 270 -8.64 9.07 -6.54
C VAL A 270 -7.88 7.74 -6.60
N LEU A 271 -6.59 7.81 -6.36
CA LEU A 271 -5.72 6.64 -6.13
C LEU A 271 -5.97 6.06 -4.72
N THR A 272 -6.02 6.94 -3.73
CA THR A 272 -6.32 6.59 -2.33
C THR A 272 -6.65 7.83 -1.52
N PHE A 273 -7.07 7.62 -0.26
CA PHE A 273 -7.26 8.65 0.75
C PHE A 273 -6.33 8.37 1.94
N VAL A 274 -5.46 9.31 2.28
CA VAL A 274 -4.50 9.20 3.38
C VAL A 274 -5.01 10.00 4.57
N PRO A 275 -5.49 9.37 5.65
CA PRO A 275 -5.92 10.08 6.84
C PRO A 275 -4.78 10.89 7.46
N VAL A 276 -5.08 12.10 7.93
CA VAL A 276 -4.15 12.87 8.77
C VAL A 276 -4.37 12.47 10.21
N VAL A 277 -3.30 12.10 10.87
CA VAL A 277 -3.31 11.89 12.32
C VAL A 277 -3.42 13.26 12.97
N SER A 278 -4.55 13.52 13.63
CA SER A 278 -4.79 14.71 14.43
C SER A 278 -4.06 14.62 15.76
#